data_ecd873f1cd00ee1718ad61eba2633fe6
#
_entry.id   ecd873f1cd00ee1718ad61eba2633fe6
#
_cell.length_a   1.000
_cell.length_b   1.000
_cell.length_c   1.000
_cell.angle_alpha   90.00
_cell.angle_beta   90.00
_cell.angle_gamma   90.00
#
_symmetry.space_group_name_H-M   'P 1'
#
loop_
_entity.id
_entity.type
_entity.pdbx_description
1 polymer ?
#
loop_
_entity_poly.entity_id
_entity_poly.type
_entity_poly.pdbx_seq_one_letter_code
_entity_poly.pdbx_strand_id
1 'polypeptide(L)'
;DSPDVCVILADFFMRVSAIRWSVVSGVYDGKLVVIFRNDGVSRNAGKTAARIFGAMGPAGGHKGLARAEIDMDVFSKTTGMKIGRDIQEWIVRQF
;
A
#
# COMPACT_ATOMS: atom_id res chain seq x y z
N ASP A 1 13.33 -21.39 6.82
CA ASP A 1 12.85 -20.33 5.96
C ASP A 1 11.41 -20.59 5.55
N SER A 2 10.55 -19.67 5.84
CA SER A 2 9.13 -19.79 5.47
C SER A 2 8.78 -18.65 4.53
N PRO A 3 8.55 -18.93 3.23
CA PRO A 3 8.13 -17.89 2.30
C PRO A 3 6.72 -17.37 2.60
N ASP A 4 6.01 -18.05 3.49
CA ASP A 4 4.63 -17.67 3.82
C ASP A 4 4.55 -16.64 4.96
N VAL A 5 5.69 -16.26 5.53
CA VAL A 5 5.69 -15.29 6.62
C VAL A 5 5.60 -13.88 6.05
N CYS A 6 4.55 -13.18 6.45
CA CYS A 6 4.38 -11.77 6.12
C CYS A 6 4.82 -10.93 7.32
N VAL A 7 5.76 -10.04 7.10
CA VAL A 7 6.20 -9.09 8.13
C VAL A 7 5.41 -7.82 7.93
N ILE A 8 4.53 -7.52 8.87
CA ILE A 8 3.72 -6.29 8.81
C ILE A 8 4.62 -5.12 9.17
N LEU A 9 4.76 -4.17 8.25
CA LEU A 9 5.56 -2.97 8.45
C LEU A 9 4.75 -1.84 9.04
N ALA A 10 3.48 -1.73 8.66
CA ALA A 10 2.60 -0.68 9.16
C ALA A 10 1.16 -1.11 9.06
N ASP A 11 0.36 -0.67 10.03
CA ASP A 11 -1.08 -0.85 10.05
C ASP A 11 -1.62 0.44 10.65
N PHE A 12 -2.24 1.26 9.84
CA PHE A 12 -2.64 2.58 10.29
C PHE A 12 -3.94 3.05 9.64
N PHE A 13 -4.58 3.98 10.34
CA PHE A 13 -5.75 4.67 9.83
C PHE A 13 -5.38 6.10 9.52
N MET A 14 -5.98 6.67 8.48
CA MET A 14 -5.84 8.07 8.20
C MET A 14 -7.13 8.62 7.63
N ARG A 15 -7.25 9.93 7.69
CA ARG A 15 -8.42 10.62 7.16
C ARG A 15 -7.94 11.62 6.11
N VAL A 16 -8.48 11.52 4.90
CA VAL A 16 -8.16 12.40 3.79
C VAL A 16 -9.48 12.96 3.27
N SER A 17 -9.64 14.28 3.35
CA SER A 17 -10.88 14.94 2.88
C SER A 17 -12.12 14.30 3.48
N ALA A 18 -12.11 14.07 4.80
CA ALA A 18 -13.19 13.45 5.57
C ALA A 18 -13.42 11.97 5.26
N ILE A 19 -12.59 11.36 4.41
CA ILE A 19 -12.69 9.93 4.09
C ILE A 19 -11.72 9.16 4.95
N ARG A 20 -12.22 8.14 5.63
CA ARG A 20 -11.40 7.29 6.49
C ARG A 20 -10.80 6.15 5.67
N TRP A 21 -9.50 6.01 5.78
CA TRP A 21 -8.75 4.94 5.14
C TRP A 21 -8.10 4.06 6.19
N SER A 22 -8.10 2.75 5.93
CA SER A 22 -7.28 1.78 6.64
C SER A 22 -6.23 1.27 5.67
N VAL A 23 -4.96 1.32 6.06
CA VAL A 23 -3.86 0.91 5.20
C VAL A 23 -2.97 -0.05 5.97
N VAL A 24 -2.73 -1.22 5.40
CA VAL A 24 -1.81 -2.20 5.96
C VAL A 24 -0.73 -2.46 4.93
N SER A 25 0.53 -2.33 5.32
CA SER A 25 1.65 -2.67 4.46
C SER A 25 2.51 -3.74 5.13
N GLY A 26 3.01 -4.66 4.32
CA GLY A 26 3.86 -5.74 4.81
C GLY A 26 4.77 -6.23 3.72
N VAL A 27 5.78 -7.00 4.10
CA VAL A 27 6.67 -7.65 3.15
C VAL A 27 6.43 -9.14 3.22
N TYR A 28 6.21 -9.73 2.06
CA TYR A 28 5.97 -11.15 1.91
C TYR A 28 6.71 -11.64 0.67
N ASP A 29 7.59 -12.59 0.85
CA ASP A 29 8.34 -13.21 -0.24
C ASP A 29 9.05 -12.17 -1.14
N GLY A 30 9.69 -11.18 -0.49
CA GLY A 30 10.44 -10.14 -1.21
C GLY A 30 9.58 -9.08 -1.86
N LYS A 31 8.28 -9.08 -1.58
CA LYS A 31 7.35 -8.12 -2.17
C LYS A 31 6.69 -7.25 -1.11
N LEU A 32 6.57 -5.98 -1.43
CA LEU A 32 5.78 -5.07 -0.62
C LEU A 32 4.31 -5.25 -0.98
N VAL A 33 3.51 -5.63 -0.01
CA VAL A 33 2.07 -5.79 -0.18
C VAL A 33 1.38 -4.70 0.61
N VAL A 34 0.51 -3.93 -0.05
CA VAL A 34 -0.23 -2.85 0.60
C VAL A 34 -1.71 -3.08 0.37
N ILE A 35 -2.47 -3.08 1.45
CA ILE A 35 -3.91 -3.26 1.41
C ILE A 35 -4.56 -1.93 1.81
N PHE A 36 -5.45 -1.44 0.96
CA PHE A 36 -6.18 -0.19 1.18
C PHE A 36 -7.65 -0.51 1.40
N ARG A 37 -8.25 0.09 2.41
CA ARG A 37 -9.69 -0.01 2.66
C ARG A 37 -10.29 1.35 2.94
N ASN A 38 -11.50 1.56 2.45
CA ASN A 38 -12.33 2.71 2.81
C ASN A 38 -13.80 2.28 2.84
N ASP A 39 -14.74 3.22 2.92
CA ASP A 39 -16.16 2.90 2.95
C ASP A 39 -16.74 2.50 1.58
N GLY A 40 -15.96 2.69 0.52
CA GLY A 40 -16.38 2.32 -0.83
C GLY A 40 -17.42 3.26 -1.45
N VAL A 41 -17.72 4.37 -0.82
CA VAL A 41 -18.78 5.29 -1.25
C VAL A 41 -18.19 6.50 -1.99
N SER A 42 -17.30 7.24 -1.33
CA SER A 42 -16.82 8.52 -1.83
C SER A 42 -15.53 8.41 -2.62
N ARG A 43 -14.77 7.35 -2.41
CA ARG A 43 -13.49 7.13 -3.09
C ARG A 43 -13.41 5.68 -3.56
N ASN A 44 -12.61 5.49 -4.59
CA ASN A 44 -12.37 4.16 -5.16
C ASN A 44 -10.97 3.70 -4.76
N ALA A 45 -10.90 2.73 -3.85
CA ALA A 45 -9.63 2.21 -3.35
C ALA A 45 -8.78 1.63 -4.48
N GLY A 46 -9.41 0.93 -5.43
CA GLY A 46 -8.70 0.35 -6.56
C GLY A 46 -8.00 1.41 -7.40
N LYS A 47 -8.69 2.51 -7.68
CA LYS A 47 -8.08 3.61 -8.44
C LYS A 47 -6.96 4.29 -7.66
N THR A 48 -7.13 4.44 -6.35
CA THR A 48 -6.09 5.02 -5.51
C THR A 48 -4.84 4.15 -5.50
N ALA A 49 -5.00 2.84 -5.32
CA ALA A 49 -3.87 1.90 -5.36
C ALA A 49 -3.17 1.94 -6.71
N ALA A 50 -3.92 1.94 -7.80
CA ALA A 50 -3.36 2.00 -9.15
C ALA A 50 -2.61 3.31 -9.39
N ARG A 51 -3.13 4.42 -8.89
CA ARG A 51 -2.46 5.72 -9.02
C ARG A 51 -1.14 5.74 -8.27
N ILE A 52 -1.12 5.22 -7.04
CA ILE A 52 0.07 5.28 -6.19
C ILE A 52 1.13 4.28 -6.64
N PHE A 53 0.72 3.05 -6.97
CA PHE A 53 1.65 1.95 -7.18
C PHE A 53 1.66 1.39 -8.61
N GLY A 54 0.73 1.78 -9.46
CA GLY A 54 0.55 1.13 -10.76
C GLY A 54 1.76 1.18 -11.68
N ALA A 55 2.62 2.18 -11.52
CA ALA A 55 3.85 2.27 -12.31
C ALA A 55 4.94 1.31 -11.82
N MET A 56 4.79 0.77 -10.60
CA MET A 56 5.81 -0.09 -10.00
C MET A 56 5.44 -1.57 -10.04
N GLY A 57 4.16 -1.89 -10.20
CA GLY A 57 3.71 -3.28 -10.25
C GLY A 57 2.19 -3.39 -10.18
N PRO A 58 1.68 -4.62 -10.05
CA PRO A 58 0.23 -4.84 -10.00
C PRO A 58 -0.42 -4.10 -8.83
N ALA A 59 -1.42 -3.29 -9.13
CA ALA A 59 -2.15 -2.54 -8.13
C ALA A 59 -3.56 -2.25 -8.63
N GLY A 60 -4.55 -2.50 -7.78
CA GLY A 60 -5.94 -2.26 -8.12
C GLY A 60 -6.87 -2.97 -7.17
N GLY A 61 -8.16 -3.00 -7.51
CA GLY A 61 -9.17 -3.65 -6.70
C GLY A 61 -10.54 -3.06 -6.94
N HIS A 62 -11.32 -3.00 -5.85
CA HIS A 62 -12.69 -2.52 -5.85
C HIS A 62 -12.78 -1.16 -5.21
N LYS A 63 -14.00 -0.63 -5.09
CA LYS A 63 -14.22 0.68 -4.49
C LYS A 63 -13.75 0.73 -3.03
N GLY A 64 -14.08 -0.30 -2.25
CA GLY A 64 -13.79 -0.30 -0.81
C GLY A 64 -12.57 -1.08 -0.38
N LEU A 65 -11.94 -1.82 -1.30
CA LEU A 65 -10.79 -2.68 -0.96
C LEU A 65 -9.90 -2.80 -2.17
N ALA A 66 -8.61 -2.54 -1.97
CA ALA A 66 -7.62 -2.66 -3.03
C ALA A 66 -6.30 -3.20 -2.48
N ARG A 67 -5.49 -3.70 -3.39
CA ARG A 67 -4.21 -4.30 -3.08
C ARG A 67 -3.16 -3.86 -4.09
N ALA A 68 -1.96 -3.60 -3.59
CA ALA A 68 -0.77 -3.44 -4.42
C ALA A 68 0.25 -4.49 -4.03
N GLU A 69 0.95 -5.02 -5.01
CA GLU A 69 1.98 -6.04 -4.77
C GLU A 69 3.19 -5.68 -5.61
N ILE A 70 4.22 -5.16 -4.95
CA ILE A 70 5.36 -4.51 -5.59
C ILE A 70 6.64 -5.21 -5.15
N ASP A 71 7.49 -5.55 -6.12
CA ASP A 71 8.82 -6.06 -5.80
C ASP A 71 9.55 -5.03 -4.94
N MET A 72 10.11 -5.46 -3.80
CA MET A 72 10.78 -4.54 -2.87
C MET A 72 11.96 -3.83 -3.50
N ASP A 73 12.70 -4.49 -4.40
CA ASP A 73 13.81 -3.84 -5.08
C ASP A 73 13.33 -2.71 -5.97
N VAL A 74 12.23 -2.93 -6.69
CA VAL A 74 11.62 -1.88 -7.52
C VAL A 74 11.16 -0.72 -6.66
N PHE A 75 10.47 -1.02 -5.56
CA PHE A 75 9.98 0.03 -4.65
C PHE A 75 11.13 0.86 -4.09
N SER A 76 12.17 0.19 -3.58
CA SER A 76 13.32 0.87 -2.98
C SER A 76 14.06 1.72 -3.99
N LYS A 77 14.26 1.23 -5.21
CA LYS A 77 14.93 2.00 -6.26
C LYS A 77 14.11 3.20 -6.69
N THR A 78 12.80 3.05 -6.75
CA THR A 78 11.92 4.11 -7.22
C THR A 78 11.73 5.21 -6.18
N THR A 79 11.58 4.83 -4.91
CA THR A 79 11.23 5.78 -3.83
C THR A 79 12.39 6.15 -2.94
N GLY A 80 13.44 5.33 -2.90
CA GLY A 80 14.54 5.48 -1.94
C GLY A 80 14.21 4.99 -0.54
N MET A 81 13.01 4.45 -0.32
CA MET A 81 12.55 4.02 0.99
C MET A 81 12.82 2.55 1.22
N LYS A 82 13.32 2.18 2.39
CA LYS A 82 13.72 0.80 2.69
C LYS A 82 13.15 0.28 4.00
N ILE A 83 12.94 1.13 5.00
CA ILE A 83 12.47 0.71 6.31
C ILE A 83 10.99 1.03 6.49
N GLY A 84 10.32 0.25 7.36
CA GLY A 84 8.87 0.30 7.48
C GLY A 84 8.30 1.68 7.77
N ARG A 85 8.95 2.44 8.66
CA ARG A 85 8.47 3.79 8.98
C ARG A 85 8.52 4.71 7.77
N ASP A 86 9.61 4.65 7.00
CA ASP A 86 9.77 5.49 5.82
C ASP A 86 8.76 5.08 4.74
N ILE A 87 8.49 3.79 4.61
CA ILE A 87 7.49 3.28 3.67
C ILE A 87 6.11 3.81 4.05
N GLN A 88 5.75 3.77 5.34
CA GLN A 88 4.48 4.31 5.81
C GLN A 88 4.36 5.80 5.50
N GLU A 89 5.38 6.58 5.80
CA GLU A 89 5.37 8.01 5.53
C GLU A 89 5.26 8.30 4.04
N TRP A 90 5.95 7.52 3.23
CA TRP A 90 5.85 7.66 1.78
C TRP A 90 4.42 7.42 1.29
N ILE A 91 3.77 6.35 1.77
CA ILE A 91 2.39 6.03 1.38
C ILE A 91 1.45 7.17 1.77
N VAL A 92 1.57 7.66 3.00
CA VAL A 92 0.71 8.76 3.48
C VAL A 92 0.86 9.98 2.59
N ARG A 93 2.07 10.30 2.16
CA ARG A 93 2.31 11.47 1.30
C ARG A 93 1.71 11.33 -0.09
N GLN A 94 1.39 10.10 -0.54
CA GLN A 94 0.80 9.91 -1.86
C GLN A 94 -0.70 10.20 -1.89
N PHE A 95 -1.35 10.22 -0.76
CA PHE A 95 -2.77 10.57 -0.69
C PHE A 95 -2.94 12.08 -0.84
#